data_f0cecbeead53e657d20aaa74e23ee09b
#
_entry.id   f0cecbeead53e657d20aaa74e23ee09b
#
_cell.length_a   1.000
_cell.length_b   1.000
_cell.length_c   1.000
_cell.angle_alpha   90.00
_cell.angle_beta   90.00
_cell.angle_gamma   90.00
#
_symmetry.space_group_name_H-M   'P 1'
#
loop_
_entity.id
_entity.type
_entity.pdbx_description
1 polymer ?
#
loop_
_entity_poly.entity_id
_entity_poly.type
_entity_poly.pdbx_seq_one_letter_code
_entity_poly.pdbx_strand_id
1 'polypeptide(L)'
;MNFEQHVQQWVAVDNQMKVLNDRMKELRDKKQILSQTINTHIETHNLTDSSVKLSDGQLKFVKVKDTQQLTFKYLETCLREIIKNEDQVTKIVDYVKNKREVKYVPEIKRLYTN
;
A
#
# COMPACT_ATOMS: atom_id res chain seq x y z
N MET A 1 -8.71 17.21 32.29
CA MET A 1 -7.97 15.95 32.09
C MET A 1 -6.48 16.23 32.23
N ASN A 2 -5.77 15.40 32.98
CA ASN A 2 -4.32 15.55 33.14
C ASN A 2 -3.57 14.74 32.08
N PHE A 3 -2.25 14.86 32.08
CA PHE A 3 -1.40 14.19 31.12
C PHE A 3 -1.57 12.66 31.14
N GLU A 4 -1.63 12.06 32.33
CA GLU A 4 -1.78 10.61 32.47
C GLU A 4 -3.11 10.12 31.89
N GLN A 5 -4.19 10.87 32.09
CA GLN A 5 -5.50 10.54 31.53
C GLN A 5 -5.50 10.62 30.01
N HIS A 6 -4.81 11.61 29.44
CA HIS A 6 -4.66 11.72 27.98
C HIS A 6 -3.87 10.52 27.42
N VAL A 7 -2.82 10.10 28.09
CA VAL A 7 -2.03 8.93 27.70
C VAL A 7 -2.90 7.67 27.74
N GLN A 8 -3.68 7.50 28.82
CA GLN A 8 -4.57 6.34 28.96
C GLN A 8 -5.61 6.30 27.85
N GLN A 9 -6.18 7.44 27.51
CA GLN A 9 -7.15 7.54 26.41
C GLN A 9 -6.50 7.23 25.06
N TRP A 10 -5.30 7.76 24.82
CA TRP A 10 -4.56 7.47 23.60
C TRP A 10 -4.33 5.96 23.44
N VAL A 11 -3.90 5.30 24.51
CA VAL A 11 -3.65 3.85 24.53
C VAL A 11 -4.94 3.08 24.26
N ALA A 12 -6.05 3.48 24.87
CA ALA A 12 -7.34 2.82 24.67
C ALA A 12 -7.80 2.90 23.20
N VAL A 13 -7.68 4.08 22.60
CA VAL A 13 -8.02 4.29 21.19
C VAL A 13 -7.08 3.48 20.29
N ASP A 14 -5.79 3.48 20.58
CA ASP A 14 -4.81 2.73 19.82
C ASP A 14 -5.09 1.23 19.84
N ASN A 15 -5.48 0.69 21.01
CA ASN A 15 -5.88 -0.71 21.14
C ASN A 15 -7.11 -1.03 20.28
N GLN A 16 -8.11 -0.13 20.26
CA GLN A 16 -9.30 -0.31 19.43
C GLN A 16 -8.95 -0.30 17.96
N MET A 17 -8.08 0.62 17.54
CA MET A 17 -7.61 0.70 16.14
C MET A 17 -6.89 -0.59 15.72
N LYS A 18 -6.08 -1.16 16.61
CA LYS A 18 -5.39 -2.42 16.33
C LYS A 18 -6.38 -3.54 16.05
N VAL A 19 -7.42 -3.68 16.89
CA VAL A 19 -8.45 -4.71 16.71
C VAL A 19 -9.16 -4.52 15.36
N LEU A 20 -9.53 -3.28 15.04
CA LEU A 20 -10.19 -2.97 13.77
C LEU A 20 -9.29 -3.21 12.57
N ASN A 21 -8.01 -2.89 12.67
CA ASN A 21 -7.03 -3.14 11.60
C ASN A 21 -6.86 -4.64 11.35
N ASP A 22 -6.75 -5.44 12.42
CA ASP A 22 -6.65 -6.89 12.30
C ASP A 22 -7.91 -7.46 11.62
N ARG A 23 -9.08 -6.98 12.01
CA ARG A 23 -10.34 -7.38 11.38
C ARG A 23 -10.39 -6.96 9.91
N MET A 24 -9.93 -5.75 9.60
CA MET A 24 -9.88 -5.26 8.23
C MET A 24 -8.96 -6.13 7.37
N LYS A 25 -7.83 -6.56 7.92
CA LYS A 25 -6.90 -7.43 7.21
C LYS A 25 -7.55 -8.77 6.85
N GLU A 26 -8.27 -9.38 7.81
CA GLU A 26 -9.00 -10.63 7.55
C GLU A 26 -10.02 -10.44 6.43
N LEU A 27 -10.76 -9.34 6.45
CA LEU A 27 -11.77 -9.05 5.43
C LEU A 27 -11.15 -8.79 4.07
N ARG A 28 -10.00 -8.11 4.02
CA ARG A 28 -9.26 -7.89 2.76
C ARG A 28 -8.81 -9.22 2.16
N ASP A 29 -8.31 -10.14 2.99
CA ASP A 29 -7.87 -11.44 2.52
C ASP A 29 -9.04 -12.23 1.93
N LYS A 30 -10.18 -12.22 2.61
CA LYS A 30 -11.41 -12.88 2.11
C LYS A 30 -11.87 -12.25 0.80
N LYS A 31 -11.89 -10.93 0.74
CA LYS A 31 -12.30 -10.19 -0.46
C LYS A 31 -11.36 -10.49 -1.64
N GLN A 32 -10.07 -10.62 -1.37
CA GLN A 32 -9.09 -10.94 -2.41
C GLN A 32 -9.33 -12.33 -3.01
N ILE A 33 -9.59 -13.32 -2.16
CA ILE A 33 -9.91 -14.67 -2.62
C ILE A 33 -11.17 -14.67 -3.49
N LEU A 34 -12.22 -13.99 -3.04
CA LEU A 34 -13.46 -13.86 -3.80
C LEU A 34 -13.24 -13.12 -5.12
N SER A 35 -12.42 -12.06 -5.10
CA SER A 35 -12.08 -11.31 -6.31
C SER A 35 -11.37 -12.17 -7.34
N GLN A 36 -10.42 -13.01 -6.89
CA GLN A 36 -9.73 -13.93 -7.79
C GLN A 36 -10.67 -14.94 -8.39
N THR A 37 -11.58 -15.49 -7.61
CA THR A 37 -12.58 -16.45 -8.08
C THR A 37 -13.51 -15.81 -9.11
N ILE A 38 -13.99 -14.60 -8.84
CA ILE A 38 -14.86 -13.85 -9.75
C ILE A 38 -14.11 -13.52 -11.04
N ASN A 39 -12.89 -13.00 -10.93
CA ASN A 39 -12.10 -12.60 -12.10
C ASN A 39 -11.77 -13.80 -13.00
N THR A 40 -11.50 -14.96 -12.42
CA THR A 40 -11.28 -16.19 -13.18
C THR A 40 -12.53 -16.55 -13.99
N HIS A 41 -13.70 -16.45 -13.37
CA HIS A 41 -14.97 -16.70 -14.06
C HIS A 41 -15.19 -15.70 -15.21
N ILE A 42 -14.96 -14.41 -14.97
CA ILE A 42 -15.08 -13.34 -15.97
C ILE A 42 -14.16 -13.60 -17.18
N GLU A 43 -12.92 -13.97 -16.93
CA GLU A 43 -11.96 -14.26 -18.01
C GLU A 43 -12.35 -15.53 -18.78
N THR A 44 -12.73 -16.59 -18.07
CA THR A 44 -13.09 -17.86 -18.67
C THR A 44 -14.31 -17.74 -19.59
N HIS A 45 -15.27 -16.88 -19.23
CA HIS A 45 -16.53 -16.71 -19.98
C HIS A 45 -16.54 -15.45 -20.85
N ASN A 46 -15.40 -14.77 -21.00
CA ASN A 46 -15.27 -13.56 -21.84
C ASN A 46 -16.29 -12.46 -21.47
N LEU A 47 -16.44 -12.23 -20.14
CA LEU A 47 -17.39 -11.26 -19.60
C LEU A 47 -16.73 -9.92 -19.24
N THR A 48 -15.53 -9.63 -19.74
CA THR A 48 -14.85 -8.36 -19.52
C THR A 48 -15.76 -7.20 -20.00
N ASP A 49 -15.80 -6.12 -19.21
CA ASP A 49 -16.66 -4.95 -19.40
C ASP A 49 -18.15 -5.20 -19.13
N SER A 50 -18.52 -6.37 -18.65
CA SER A 50 -19.87 -6.62 -18.17
C SER A 50 -20.08 -6.02 -16.79
N SER A 51 -21.31 -5.94 -16.34
CA SER A 51 -21.67 -5.40 -15.04
C SER A 51 -22.75 -6.22 -14.35
N VAL A 52 -22.76 -6.18 -13.02
CA VAL A 52 -23.79 -6.79 -12.20
C VAL A 52 -24.50 -5.69 -11.42
N LYS A 53 -25.83 -5.68 -11.52
CA LYS A 53 -26.64 -4.68 -10.85
C LYS A 53 -26.81 -5.01 -9.37
N LEU A 54 -26.63 -4.00 -8.52
CA LEU A 54 -26.84 -4.10 -7.08
C LEU A 54 -27.95 -3.16 -6.65
N SER A 55 -28.44 -3.31 -5.42
CA SER A 55 -29.49 -2.44 -4.87
C SER A 55 -29.06 -0.97 -4.78
N ASP A 56 -27.75 -0.71 -4.55
CA ASP A 56 -27.20 0.63 -4.39
C ASP A 56 -26.24 1.04 -5.52
N GLY A 57 -26.25 0.30 -6.63
CA GLY A 57 -25.38 0.62 -7.76
C GLY A 57 -25.10 -0.59 -8.65
N GLN A 58 -23.85 -0.72 -9.06
CA GLN A 58 -23.44 -1.83 -9.91
C GLN A 58 -21.97 -2.17 -9.68
N LEU A 59 -21.61 -3.43 -9.96
CA LEU A 59 -20.23 -3.86 -10.09
C LEU A 59 -19.88 -3.93 -11.56
N LYS A 60 -18.75 -3.36 -11.94
CA LYS A 60 -18.26 -3.39 -13.31
C LYS A 60 -16.93 -4.13 -13.35
N PHE A 61 -16.79 -5.07 -14.26
CA PHE A 61 -15.59 -5.89 -14.39
C PHE A 61 -14.72 -5.29 -15.50
N VAL A 62 -13.69 -4.56 -15.08
CA VAL A 62 -12.83 -3.80 -16.00
C VAL A 62 -11.37 -4.16 -15.78
N LYS A 63 -10.57 -3.90 -16.80
CA LYS A 63 -9.11 -3.95 -16.68
C LYS A 63 -8.61 -2.52 -16.52
N VAL A 64 -7.83 -2.31 -15.46
CA VAL A 64 -7.23 -1.01 -15.18
C VAL A 64 -5.73 -1.07 -15.41
N LYS A 65 -5.15 0.06 -15.78
CA LYS A 65 -3.71 0.17 -15.97
C LYS A 65 -3.02 0.15 -14.63
N ASP A 66 -2.11 -0.80 -14.48
CA ASP A 66 -1.26 -0.91 -13.28
C ASP A 66 0.19 -0.68 -13.72
N THR A 67 0.74 0.45 -13.33
CA THR A 67 2.09 0.84 -13.70
C THR A 67 3.05 0.57 -12.54
N GLN A 68 4.17 -0.04 -12.86
CA GLN A 68 5.22 -0.32 -11.88
C GLN A 68 5.64 0.98 -11.19
N GLN A 69 5.73 0.94 -9.86
CA GLN A 69 6.10 2.11 -9.08
C GLN A 69 7.57 2.47 -9.28
N LEU A 70 7.83 3.77 -9.30
CA LEU A 70 9.19 4.28 -9.37
C LEU A 70 9.83 4.23 -7.98
N THR A 71 10.65 3.20 -7.76
CA THR A 71 11.45 3.03 -6.55
C THR A 71 12.91 3.37 -6.87
N PHE A 72 13.73 3.57 -5.84
CA PHE A 72 15.17 3.76 -6.07
C PHE A 72 15.81 2.53 -6.72
N LYS A 73 15.36 1.34 -6.33
CA LYS A 73 15.84 0.10 -6.94
C LYS A 73 15.48 0.02 -8.42
N TYR A 74 14.25 0.40 -8.78
CA TYR A 74 13.82 0.43 -10.16
C TYR A 74 14.60 1.46 -10.97
N LEU A 75 14.80 2.66 -10.41
CA LEU A 75 15.60 3.71 -11.04
C LEU A 75 17.02 3.22 -11.31
N GLU A 76 17.64 2.58 -10.32
CA GLU A 76 18.99 2.00 -10.46
C GLU A 76 19.05 0.98 -11.57
N THR A 77 18.08 0.07 -11.64
CA THR A 77 18.00 -0.94 -12.69
C THR A 77 17.90 -0.30 -14.08
N CYS A 78 17.05 0.70 -14.24
CA CYS A 78 16.88 1.41 -15.51
C CYS A 78 18.15 2.15 -15.93
N LEU A 79 18.82 2.80 -14.97
CA LEU A 79 20.05 3.53 -15.26
C LEU A 79 21.17 2.60 -15.70
N ARG A 80 21.26 1.40 -15.12
CA ARG A 80 22.26 0.41 -15.52
C ARG A 80 22.08 -0.06 -16.96
N GLU A 81 20.87 -0.06 -17.46
CA GLU A 81 20.59 -0.42 -18.86
C GLU A 81 21.10 0.62 -19.85
N ILE A 82 21.17 1.88 -19.43
CA ILE A 82 21.56 3.03 -20.28
C ILE A 82 23.01 3.40 -20.05
N ILE A 83 23.46 3.39 -18.79
CA ILE A 83 24.78 3.82 -18.35
C ILE A 83 25.57 2.60 -17.92
N LYS A 84 26.67 2.32 -18.62
CA LYS A 84 27.48 1.12 -18.35
C LYS A 84 28.46 1.30 -17.19
N ASN A 85 28.73 2.53 -16.76
CA ASN A 85 29.63 2.82 -15.65
C ASN A 85 28.86 2.74 -14.33
N GLU A 86 29.16 1.70 -13.53
CA GLU A 86 28.50 1.45 -12.23
C GLU A 86 28.68 2.62 -11.26
N ASP A 87 29.85 3.26 -11.25
CA ASP A 87 30.10 4.38 -10.35
C ASP A 87 29.22 5.57 -10.69
N GLN A 88 28.97 5.83 -11.96
CA GLN A 88 28.06 6.89 -12.39
C GLN A 88 26.63 6.60 -11.96
N VAL A 89 26.16 5.37 -12.12
CA VAL A 89 24.82 4.96 -11.67
C VAL A 89 24.67 5.20 -10.18
N THR A 90 25.64 4.73 -9.38
CA THR A 90 25.63 4.92 -7.93
C THR A 90 25.59 6.40 -7.56
N LYS A 91 26.40 7.24 -8.22
CA LYS A 91 26.43 8.68 -7.97
C LYS A 91 25.08 9.35 -8.28
N ILE A 92 24.44 8.97 -9.37
CA ILE A 92 23.14 9.53 -9.75
C ILE A 92 22.08 9.13 -8.72
N VAL A 93 22.01 7.85 -8.35
CA VAL A 93 21.04 7.36 -7.38
C VAL A 93 21.25 8.01 -6.01
N ASP A 94 22.49 8.10 -5.56
CA ASP A 94 22.84 8.74 -4.29
C ASP A 94 22.50 10.22 -4.31
N TYR A 95 22.74 10.91 -5.42
CA TYR A 95 22.37 12.30 -5.57
C TYR A 95 20.87 12.51 -5.39
N VAL A 96 20.05 11.66 -6.05
CA VAL A 96 18.59 11.76 -5.95
C VAL A 96 18.13 11.49 -4.51
N LYS A 97 18.70 10.48 -3.86
CA LYS A 97 18.38 10.16 -2.46
C LYS A 97 18.69 11.32 -1.53
N ASN A 98 19.87 11.93 -1.69
CA ASN A 98 20.35 12.99 -0.81
C ASN A 98 19.67 14.33 -1.11
N LYS A 99 19.13 14.51 -2.30
CA LYS A 99 18.39 15.71 -2.67
C LYS A 99 17.01 15.79 -2.03
N ARG A 100 16.47 14.67 -1.56
CA ARG A 100 15.16 14.63 -0.93
C ARG A 100 15.18 15.41 0.38
N GLU A 101 14.15 16.23 0.56
CA GLU A 101 14.00 17.00 1.79
C GLU A 101 13.68 16.08 2.96
N VAL A 102 14.39 16.29 4.08
CA VAL A 102 14.16 15.54 5.33
C VAL A 102 13.58 16.48 6.36
N LYS A 103 12.47 16.07 6.97
CA LYS A 103 11.85 16.81 8.07
C LYS A 103 11.70 15.90 9.27
N TYR A 104 11.91 16.45 10.46
CA TYR A 104 11.70 15.75 11.71
C TYR A 104 10.40 16.23 12.33
N VAL A 105 9.45 15.34 12.47
CA VAL A 105 8.13 15.65 13.02
C VAL A 105 7.91 14.85 14.32
N PRO A 106 7.25 15.46 15.33
CA PRO A 106 6.91 14.72 16.55
C PRO A 106 5.96 13.58 16.24
N GLU A 107 6.21 12.45 16.86
CA GLU A 107 5.38 11.26 16.69
C GLU A 107 5.33 10.49 17.99
N ILE A 108 4.19 9.87 18.27
CA ILE A 108 4.03 8.97 19.42
C ILE A 108 4.16 7.55 18.91
N LYS A 109 5.23 6.86 19.37
CA LYS A 109 5.45 5.47 19.00
C LYS A 109 4.96 4.54 20.08
N ARG A 110 4.22 3.51 19.69
CA ARG A 110 3.79 2.45 20.59
C ARG A 110 4.80 1.31 20.51
N LEU A 111 5.46 1.02 21.65
CA LEU A 111 6.38 -0.11 21.74
C LEU A 111 5.74 -1.18 22.62
N TYR A 112 5.85 -2.43 22.20
CA TYR A 112 5.30 -3.56 22.92
C TYR A 112 6.41 -4.36 23.58
N THR A 113 6.18 -4.77 24.83
CA THR A 113 7.09 -5.70 25.51
C THR A 113 6.80 -7.13 25.08
N ASN A 114 7.86 -7.90 24.95
CA ASN A 114 7.75 -9.32 24.61
C ASN A 114 7.43 -10.18 25.83
#